data_c1196b95ee9ab9bfbdca1139942d9d4d
#
_entry.id   c1196b95ee9ab9bfbdca1139942d9d4d
#
_cell.length_a   1.000
_cell.length_b   1.000
_cell.length_c   1.000
_cell.angle_alpha   90.00
_cell.angle_beta   90.00
_cell.angle_gamma   90.00
#
_symmetry.space_group_name_H-M   'P 1'
#
loop_
_entity.id
_entity.type
_entity.pdbx_description
1 polymer ?
#
loop_
_entity_poly.entity_id
_entity_poly.type
_entity_poly.pdbx_seq_one_letter_code
_entity_poly.pdbx_strand_id
1 'polypeptide(L)'
;LRKGTLMTPKITVLFYSTYGTNHGVALEAARAAEAAGAEVRLRRCKETAPIEVVNGQDAWRNQLENMEDIPEATPDDMEWADGYFVSVPTRFGVPSSQFRAFVDTLGPLWQNGALANKTITATTSAQNPQGGQEMTIQSVYTTAMHWGAIIVPPGYADPIKFEDGGNPYGYSCTPGELSDIGKKSVAFQAERLVKFTKKLMG
;
A
#
# COMPACT_ATOMS: atom_id res chain seq x y z
N LEU A 1 -24.31 -15.32 25.21
CA LEU A 1 -23.62 -14.56 24.16
C LEU A 1 -22.27 -14.09 24.73
N ARG A 2 -21.17 -14.78 24.39
CA ARG A 2 -19.82 -14.32 24.73
C ARG A 2 -19.58 -13.03 23.96
N LYS A 3 -19.40 -11.90 24.67
CA LYS A 3 -18.77 -10.72 24.09
C LYS A 3 -17.32 -11.11 23.76
N GLY A 4 -17.06 -11.49 22.51
CA GLY A 4 -15.69 -11.65 22.04
C GLY A 4 -14.97 -10.31 22.22
N THR A 5 -13.79 -10.34 22.80
CA THR A 5 -12.88 -9.18 22.81
C THR A 5 -12.64 -8.84 21.34
N LEU A 6 -13.11 -7.67 20.90
CA LEU A 6 -12.86 -7.21 19.54
C LEU A 6 -11.34 -7.06 19.38
N MET A 7 -10.73 -7.97 18.63
CA MET A 7 -9.30 -7.89 18.35
C MET A 7 -9.02 -6.67 17.47
N THR A 8 -8.00 -5.90 17.82
CA THR A 8 -7.54 -4.77 17.02
C THR A 8 -6.78 -5.30 15.81
N PRO A 9 -7.22 -5.04 14.57
CA PRO A 9 -6.49 -5.50 13.40
C PRO A 9 -5.17 -4.77 13.25
N LYS A 10 -4.16 -5.47 12.82
CA LYS A 10 -2.82 -4.98 12.57
C LYS A 10 -2.62 -4.77 11.07
N ILE A 11 -2.34 -3.53 10.67
CA ILE A 11 -2.17 -3.17 9.27
C ILE A 11 -0.76 -2.66 9.03
N THR A 12 -0.06 -3.29 8.10
CA THR A 12 1.18 -2.72 7.56
C THR A 12 0.85 -1.90 6.31
N VAL A 13 1.15 -0.62 6.38
CA VAL A 13 1.13 0.29 5.22
C VAL A 13 2.53 0.30 4.63
N LEU A 14 2.68 -0.39 3.51
CA LEU A 14 3.94 -0.55 2.79
C LEU A 14 3.97 0.36 1.56
N PHE A 15 5.01 1.16 1.41
CA PHE A 15 5.11 2.03 0.25
C PHE A 15 6.53 2.19 -0.28
N TYR A 16 6.61 2.65 -1.53
CA TYR A 16 7.80 3.25 -2.12
C TYR A 16 7.42 4.54 -2.83
N SER A 17 8.24 5.56 -2.72
CA SER A 17 7.99 6.85 -3.37
C SER A 17 9.29 7.54 -3.76
N THR A 18 9.48 7.82 -5.04
CA THR A 18 10.65 8.55 -5.56
C THR A 18 10.51 10.06 -5.33
N TYR A 19 9.30 10.61 -5.54
CA TYR A 19 9.06 12.06 -5.56
C TYR A 19 7.89 12.50 -4.66
N GLY A 20 7.45 11.66 -3.71
CA GLY A 20 6.50 12.04 -2.66
C GLY A 20 5.06 11.59 -2.87
N THR A 21 4.58 11.36 -4.10
CA THR A 21 3.16 11.04 -4.35
C THR A 21 2.67 9.83 -3.55
N ASN A 22 3.34 8.68 -3.66
CA ASN A 22 2.94 7.48 -2.94
C ASN A 22 3.22 7.57 -1.42
N HIS A 23 4.18 8.43 -1.00
CA HIS A 23 4.37 8.76 0.41
C HIS A 23 3.14 9.47 0.97
N GLY A 24 2.63 10.50 0.28
CA GLY A 24 1.40 11.20 0.69
C GLY A 24 0.19 10.26 0.77
N VAL A 25 0.04 9.35 -0.19
CA VAL A 25 -1.01 8.31 -0.17
C VAL A 25 -0.84 7.38 1.04
N ALA A 26 0.39 6.95 1.34
CA ALA A 26 0.66 6.05 2.46
C ALA A 26 0.40 6.71 3.83
N LEU A 27 0.73 7.98 3.99
CA LEU A 27 0.42 8.75 5.21
C LEU A 27 -1.08 8.84 5.43
N GLU A 28 -1.86 9.16 4.40
CA GLU A 28 -3.32 9.23 4.51
C GLU A 28 -3.93 7.85 4.79
N ALA A 29 -3.43 6.80 4.15
CA ALA A 29 -3.87 5.43 4.41
C ALA A 29 -3.61 4.99 5.86
N ALA A 30 -2.43 5.31 6.39
CA ALA A 30 -2.08 5.02 7.79
C ALA A 30 -3.03 5.76 8.74
N ARG A 31 -3.21 7.07 8.56
CA ARG A 31 -4.12 7.89 9.35
C ARG A 31 -5.57 7.34 9.34
N ALA A 32 -6.07 6.97 8.17
CA ALA A 32 -7.43 6.47 8.02
C ALA A 32 -7.60 5.07 8.64
N ALA A 33 -6.60 4.19 8.50
CA ALA A 33 -6.60 2.87 9.13
C ALA A 33 -6.59 2.96 10.66
N GLU A 34 -5.78 3.87 11.24
CA GLU A 34 -5.77 4.15 12.68
C GLU A 34 -7.13 4.70 13.16
N ALA A 35 -7.69 5.67 12.43
CA ALA A 35 -9.02 6.21 12.72
C ALA A 35 -10.13 5.14 12.66
N ALA A 36 -9.98 4.12 11.81
CA ALA A 36 -10.86 2.96 11.73
C ALA A 36 -10.60 1.91 12.84
N GLY A 37 -9.63 2.17 13.73
CA GLY A 37 -9.32 1.35 14.91
C GLY A 37 -8.38 0.19 14.60
N ALA A 38 -7.44 0.36 13.68
CA ALA A 38 -6.33 -0.55 13.47
C ALA A 38 -5.08 -0.10 14.24
N GLU A 39 -4.22 -1.05 14.59
CA GLU A 39 -2.82 -0.78 14.92
C GLU A 39 -2.05 -0.74 13.60
N VAL A 40 -1.27 0.32 13.35
CA VAL A 40 -0.63 0.55 12.06
C VAL A 40 0.88 0.58 12.16
N ARG A 41 1.55 -0.09 11.23
CA ARG A 41 2.97 0.10 10.93
C ARG A 41 3.13 0.72 9.56
N LEU A 42 3.60 1.96 9.50
CA LEU A 42 4.01 2.61 8.25
C LEU A 42 5.45 2.21 7.94
N ARG A 43 5.69 1.66 6.73
CA ARG A 43 7.01 1.15 6.31
C ARG A 43 7.31 1.55 4.87
N ARG A 44 8.53 2.00 4.64
CA ARG A 44 9.02 2.28 3.28
C ARG A 44 9.83 1.10 2.73
N CYS A 45 9.71 0.83 1.45
CA CYS A 45 10.66 -0.06 0.79
C CYS A 45 12.05 0.60 0.75
N LYS A 46 13.09 -0.21 0.94
CA LYS A 46 14.48 0.26 0.85
C LYS A 46 14.77 0.81 -0.54
N GLU A 47 15.50 1.92 -0.60
CA GLU A 47 16.04 2.41 -1.85
C GLU A 47 17.13 1.46 -2.39
N THR A 48 16.99 1.07 -3.64
CA THR A 48 17.91 0.14 -4.30
C THR A 48 18.71 0.80 -5.41
N ALA A 49 18.39 2.05 -5.76
CA ALA A 49 19.17 2.80 -6.73
C ALA A 49 20.54 3.19 -6.14
N PRO A 50 21.60 3.21 -6.95
CA PRO A 50 22.89 3.74 -6.50
C PRO A 50 22.76 5.16 -5.98
N ILE A 51 23.44 5.47 -4.88
CA ILE A 51 23.31 6.78 -4.21
C ILE A 51 23.69 7.96 -5.10
N GLU A 52 24.63 7.77 -6.01
CA GLU A 52 25.02 8.78 -6.99
C GLU A 52 23.89 9.08 -8.00
N VAL A 53 23.03 8.12 -8.30
CA VAL A 53 21.85 8.32 -9.15
C VAL A 53 20.78 9.12 -8.39
N VAL A 54 20.55 8.79 -7.13
CA VAL A 54 19.63 9.52 -6.24
C VAL A 54 20.13 10.97 -6.07
N ASN A 55 21.41 11.16 -5.75
CA ASN A 55 22.02 12.48 -5.55
C ASN A 55 22.08 13.32 -6.84
N GLY A 56 22.01 12.71 -8.00
CA GLY A 56 21.89 13.39 -9.29
C GLY A 56 20.55 14.07 -9.53
N GLN A 57 19.55 13.84 -8.67
CA GLN A 57 18.20 14.38 -8.78
C GLN A 57 17.75 14.97 -7.43
N ASP A 58 17.78 16.28 -7.30
CA ASP A 58 17.45 16.97 -6.04
C ASP A 58 16.09 16.57 -5.47
N ALA A 59 15.07 16.44 -6.33
CA ALA A 59 13.74 16.04 -5.88
C ALA A 59 13.71 14.61 -5.30
N TRP A 60 14.50 13.69 -5.84
CA TRP A 60 14.60 12.33 -5.32
C TRP A 60 15.36 12.29 -4.00
N ARG A 61 16.52 12.95 -3.95
CA ARG A 61 17.32 13.06 -2.72
C ARG A 61 16.50 13.65 -1.58
N ASN A 62 15.89 14.82 -1.81
CA ASN A 62 15.08 15.51 -0.80
C ASN A 62 13.90 14.64 -0.33
N GLN A 63 13.27 13.88 -1.23
CA GLN A 63 12.20 12.98 -0.85
C GLN A 63 12.71 11.80 -0.01
N LEU A 64 13.89 11.27 -0.32
CA LEU A 64 14.49 10.19 0.48
C LEU A 64 14.82 10.69 1.91
N GLU A 65 15.36 11.89 2.02
CA GLU A 65 15.63 12.58 3.30
C GLU A 65 14.32 12.80 4.09
N ASN A 66 13.25 13.25 3.43
CA ASN A 66 11.92 13.45 4.06
C ASN A 66 11.28 12.15 4.61
N MET A 67 11.80 11.00 4.23
CA MET A 67 11.29 9.69 4.69
C MET A 67 12.28 8.99 5.64
N GLU A 68 13.38 9.63 6.03
CA GLU A 68 14.44 8.96 6.81
C GLU A 68 13.94 8.41 8.17
N ASP A 69 13.01 9.12 8.80
CA ASP A 69 12.39 8.70 10.07
C ASP A 69 11.38 7.56 9.92
N ILE A 70 10.99 7.21 8.70
CA ILE A 70 10.09 6.08 8.44
C ILE A 70 10.93 4.80 8.30
N PRO A 71 10.74 3.80 9.17
CA PRO A 71 11.52 2.57 9.10
C PRO A 71 11.38 1.85 7.77
N GLU A 72 12.49 1.25 7.32
CA GLU A 72 12.46 0.33 6.18
C GLU A 72 11.66 -0.93 6.53
N ALA A 73 10.92 -1.43 5.54
CA ALA A 73 10.13 -2.64 5.69
C ALA A 73 11.02 -3.87 5.89
N THR A 74 10.60 -4.72 6.80
CA THR A 74 11.22 -6.02 7.07
C THR A 74 10.21 -7.14 6.91
N PRO A 75 10.64 -8.41 6.71
CA PRO A 75 9.74 -9.54 6.73
C PRO A 75 8.88 -9.63 8.01
N ASP A 76 9.42 -9.24 9.17
CA ASP A 76 8.68 -9.22 10.44
C ASP A 76 7.46 -8.29 10.41
N ASP A 77 7.52 -7.19 9.67
CA ASP A 77 6.37 -6.29 9.49
C ASP A 77 5.23 -6.94 8.71
N MET A 78 5.58 -7.84 7.77
CA MET A 78 4.61 -8.60 7.00
C MET A 78 4.04 -9.78 7.81
N GLU A 79 4.86 -10.44 8.61
CA GLU A 79 4.42 -11.51 9.51
C GLU A 79 3.50 -10.97 10.61
N TRP A 80 3.83 -9.83 11.19
CA TRP A 80 3.08 -9.16 12.26
C TRP A 80 1.66 -8.75 11.84
N ALA A 81 1.48 -8.30 10.61
CA ALA A 81 0.23 -7.72 10.14
C ALA A 81 -0.86 -8.77 9.89
N ASP A 82 -2.13 -8.38 10.05
CA ASP A 82 -3.33 -9.11 9.61
C ASP A 82 -3.76 -8.66 8.21
N GLY A 83 -3.29 -7.50 7.77
CA GLY A 83 -3.59 -6.95 6.45
C GLY A 83 -2.54 -5.96 5.95
N TYR A 84 -2.55 -5.71 4.65
CA TYR A 84 -1.58 -4.87 3.96
C TYR A 84 -2.25 -3.79 3.13
N PHE A 85 -1.80 -2.55 3.29
CA PHE A 85 -2.07 -1.46 2.35
C PHE A 85 -0.79 -1.16 1.59
N VAL A 86 -0.78 -1.38 0.28
CA VAL A 86 0.40 -1.19 -0.57
C VAL A 86 0.24 0.05 -1.43
N SER A 87 1.21 0.98 -1.39
CA SER A 87 1.24 2.18 -2.23
C SER A 87 2.57 2.28 -2.97
N VAL A 88 2.57 2.01 -4.27
CA VAL A 88 3.79 1.94 -5.07
C VAL A 88 3.61 2.58 -6.45
N PRO A 89 4.62 3.29 -6.98
CA PRO A 89 4.50 3.90 -8.29
C PRO A 89 4.57 2.86 -9.41
N THR A 90 3.90 3.18 -10.50
CA THR A 90 4.03 2.46 -11.76
C THR A 90 5.42 2.67 -12.38
N ARG A 91 6.02 1.59 -12.83
CA ARG A 91 7.20 1.60 -13.70
C ARG A 91 6.93 0.68 -14.88
N PHE A 92 6.67 1.27 -16.06
CA PHE A 92 6.35 0.51 -17.28
C PHE A 92 5.23 -0.52 -17.11
N GLY A 93 4.17 -0.16 -16.39
CA GLY A 93 2.99 -1.01 -16.18
C GLY A 93 3.09 -2.02 -15.02
N VAL A 94 4.18 -2.00 -14.25
CA VAL A 94 4.39 -2.87 -13.07
C VAL A 94 4.87 -2.06 -11.86
N PRO A 95 4.83 -2.62 -10.64
CA PRO A 95 5.37 -1.95 -9.45
C PRO A 95 6.88 -1.69 -9.57
N SER A 96 7.34 -0.67 -8.87
CA SER A 96 8.76 -0.31 -8.80
C SER A 96 9.66 -1.47 -8.35
N SER A 97 10.92 -1.47 -8.83
CA SER A 97 11.92 -2.49 -8.47
C SER A 97 12.19 -2.57 -6.97
N GLN A 98 12.11 -1.45 -6.25
CA GLN A 98 12.30 -1.39 -4.80
C GLN A 98 11.24 -2.23 -4.06
N PHE A 99 9.99 -2.14 -4.49
CA PHE A 99 8.93 -2.99 -3.95
C PHE A 99 9.16 -4.47 -4.32
N ARG A 100 9.53 -4.75 -5.56
CA ARG A 100 9.80 -6.12 -6.01
C ARG A 100 10.99 -6.74 -5.27
N ALA A 101 12.06 -5.97 -5.06
CA ALA A 101 13.20 -6.41 -4.28
C ALA A 101 12.82 -6.76 -2.82
N PHE A 102 11.92 -5.98 -2.22
CA PHE A 102 11.39 -6.32 -0.90
C PHE A 102 10.55 -7.60 -0.94
N VAL A 103 9.66 -7.75 -1.92
CA VAL A 103 8.85 -8.97 -2.10
C VAL A 103 9.71 -10.22 -2.20
N ASP A 104 10.85 -10.15 -2.88
CA ASP A 104 11.76 -11.28 -3.04
C ASP A 104 12.37 -11.76 -1.69
N THR A 105 12.36 -10.90 -0.65
CA THR A 105 12.80 -11.30 0.70
C THR A 105 11.76 -12.12 1.47
N LEU A 106 10.53 -12.20 1.00
CA LEU A 106 9.40 -12.82 1.70
C LEU A 106 9.27 -14.34 1.45
N GLY A 107 10.19 -14.93 0.68
CA GLY A 107 10.18 -16.36 0.36
C GLY A 107 10.02 -17.27 1.58
N PRO A 108 10.78 -17.10 2.68
CA PRO A 108 10.62 -17.90 3.88
C PRO A 108 9.22 -17.79 4.53
N LEU A 109 8.63 -16.58 4.58
CA LEU A 109 7.28 -16.40 5.12
C LEU A 109 6.22 -17.07 4.23
N TRP A 110 6.37 -16.95 2.91
CA TRP A 110 5.50 -17.64 1.96
C TRP A 110 5.58 -19.17 2.14
N GLN A 111 6.78 -19.72 2.25
CA GLN A 111 6.99 -21.15 2.43
C GLN A 111 6.33 -21.69 3.71
N ASN A 112 6.33 -20.90 4.78
CA ASN A 112 5.72 -21.24 6.07
C ASN A 112 4.22 -20.92 6.15
N GLY A 113 3.61 -20.37 5.07
CA GLY A 113 2.19 -20.00 5.04
C GLY A 113 1.84 -18.74 5.85
N ALA A 114 2.85 -17.99 6.32
CA ALA A 114 2.66 -16.82 7.18
C ALA A 114 1.98 -15.63 6.47
N LEU A 115 1.94 -15.62 5.15
CA LEU A 115 1.28 -14.57 4.35
C LEU A 115 -0.15 -14.95 3.94
N ALA A 116 -0.54 -16.21 4.12
CA ALA A 116 -1.87 -16.68 3.73
C ALA A 116 -2.99 -16.12 4.61
N ASN A 117 -4.17 -15.94 4.02
CA ASN A 117 -5.39 -15.46 4.68
C ASN A 117 -5.31 -14.01 5.22
N LYS A 118 -4.23 -13.28 4.98
CA LYS A 118 -4.13 -11.85 5.28
C LYS A 118 -4.82 -11.02 4.20
N THR A 119 -5.41 -9.90 4.58
CA THR A 119 -6.07 -9.01 3.61
C THR A 119 -5.05 -8.12 2.91
N ILE A 120 -5.35 -7.69 1.69
CA ILE A 120 -4.50 -6.76 0.95
C ILE A 120 -5.32 -5.83 0.07
N THR A 121 -4.90 -4.57 0.01
CA THR A 121 -5.33 -3.58 -0.97
C THR A 121 -4.13 -2.82 -1.52
N ALA A 122 -4.24 -2.29 -2.73
CA ALA A 122 -3.12 -1.59 -3.37
C ALA A 122 -3.57 -0.29 -4.05
N THR A 123 -2.65 0.66 -4.12
CA THR A 123 -2.76 1.93 -4.82
C THR A 123 -1.51 2.19 -5.64
N THR A 124 -1.61 3.06 -6.63
CA THR A 124 -0.47 3.41 -7.46
C THR A 124 -0.51 4.84 -7.97
N SER A 125 0.60 5.31 -8.49
CA SER A 125 0.68 6.54 -9.29
C SER A 125 1.41 6.29 -10.61
N ALA A 126 1.06 7.03 -11.64
CA ALA A 126 1.76 7.04 -12.92
C ALA A 126 1.78 8.45 -13.50
N GLN A 127 2.77 8.75 -14.35
CA GLN A 127 2.90 10.07 -14.97
C GLN A 127 1.65 10.49 -15.76
N ASN A 128 0.95 9.52 -16.36
CA ASN A 128 -0.25 9.75 -17.15
C ASN A 128 -1.41 8.87 -16.65
N PRO A 129 -2.67 9.29 -16.80
CA PRO A 129 -3.84 8.50 -16.39
C PRO A 129 -3.89 7.10 -17.00
N GLN A 130 -3.45 6.94 -18.27
CA GLN A 130 -3.35 5.62 -18.95
C GLN A 130 -1.94 5.03 -18.83
N GLY A 131 -1.17 5.41 -17.83
CA GLY A 131 0.23 5.02 -17.66
C GLY A 131 0.46 3.61 -17.09
N GLY A 132 -0.53 2.71 -17.15
CA GLY A 132 -0.44 1.34 -16.64
C GLY A 132 -0.83 1.22 -15.16
N GLN A 133 -1.62 2.14 -14.65
CA GLN A 133 -2.05 2.16 -13.24
C GLN A 133 -2.82 0.89 -12.85
N GLU A 134 -3.81 0.49 -13.65
CA GLU A 134 -4.59 -0.73 -13.39
C GLU A 134 -3.71 -1.98 -13.40
N MET A 135 -2.83 -2.10 -14.41
CA MET A 135 -1.92 -3.24 -14.53
C MET A 135 -0.94 -3.33 -13.36
N THR A 136 -0.47 -2.18 -12.87
CA THR A 136 0.42 -2.14 -11.69
C THR A 136 -0.29 -2.67 -10.44
N ILE A 137 -1.51 -2.22 -10.17
CA ILE A 137 -2.31 -2.72 -9.03
C ILE A 137 -2.59 -4.21 -9.19
N GLN A 138 -2.99 -4.65 -10.37
CA GLN A 138 -3.25 -6.08 -10.66
C GLN A 138 -1.99 -6.93 -10.50
N SER A 139 -0.80 -6.40 -10.85
CA SER A 139 0.47 -7.08 -10.62
C SER A 139 0.77 -7.28 -9.11
N VAL A 140 0.44 -6.28 -8.27
CA VAL A 140 0.50 -6.45 -6.80
C VAL A 140 -0.47 -7.53 -6.35
N TYR A 141 -1.69 -7.54 -6.87
CA TYR A 141 -2.69 -8.56 -6.52
C TYR A 141 -2.31 -9.94 -7.03
N THR A 142 -1.69 -10.05 -8.20
CA THR A 142 -1.14 -11.34 -8.68
C THR A 142 -0.11 -11.89 -7.68
N THR A 143 0.80 -11.05 -7.18
CA THR A 143 1.74 -11.44 -6.13
C THR A 143 1.00 -11.90 -4.87
N ALA A 144 -0.02 -11.16 -4.43
CA ALA A 144 -0.82 -11.49 -3.26
C ALA A 144 -1.59 -12.82 -3.41
N MET A 145 -2.09 -13.14 -4.61
CA MET A 145 -2.72 -14.43 -4.90
C MET A 145 -1.74 -15.59 -4.70
N HIS A 146 -0.47 -15.43 -5.09
CA HIS A 146 0.58 -16.43 -4.83
C HIS A 146 0.86 -16.61 -3.34
N TRP A 147 0.59 -15.60 -2.51
CA TRP A 147 0.68 -15.72 -1.04
C TRP A 147 -0.54 -16.39 -0.41
N GLY A 148 -1.63 -16.53 -1.15
CA GLY A 148 -2.93 -16.93 -0.59
C GLY A 148 -3.61 -15.80 0.19
N ALA A 149 -3.25 -14.55 -0.08
CA ALA A 149 -3.86 -13.38 0.55
C ALA A 149 -5.24 -13.06 -0.05
N ILE A 150 -6.07 -12.37 0.72
CA ILE A 150 -7.44 -12.01 0.36
C ILE A 150 -7.47 -10.57 -0.12
N ILE A 151 -7.75 -10.38 -1.40
CA ILE A 151 -7.80 -9.06 -2.04
C ILE A 151 -9.05 -8.31 -1.61
N VAL A 152 -8.87 -7.08 -1.14
CA VAL A 152 -9.95 -6.16 -0.74
C VAL A 152 -9.87 -4.89 -1.61
N PRO A 153 -10.36 -4.94 -2.84
CA PRO A 153 -10.35 -3.78 -3.72
C PRO A 153 -11.46 -2.79 -3.29
N PRO A 154 -11.34 -1.50 -3.62
CA PRO A 154 -12.42 -0.54 -3.38
C PRO A 154 -13.67 -0.84 -4.22
N GLY A 155 -13.52 -1.35 -5.43
CA GLY A 155 -14.61 -1.49 -6.39
C GLY A 155 -15.29 -0.14 -6.63
N TYR A 156 -16.59 -0.17 -6.83
CA TYR A 156 -17.47 1.00 -6.86
C TYR A 156 -18.40 0.99 -5.65
N ALA A 157 -17.87 0.60 -4.48
CA ALA A 157 -18.68 0.40 -3.27
C ALA A 157 -18.91 1.70 -2.47
N ASP A 158 -18.42 2.84 -2.95
CA ASP A 158 -18.64 4.17 -2.41
C ASP A 158 -18.73 5.20 -3.55
N PRO A 159 -19.58 6.23 -3.44
CA PRO A 159 -19.70 7.29 -4.45
C PRO A 159 -18.39 8.00 -4.80
N ILE A 160 -17.45 8.09 -3.86
CA ILE A 160 -16.13 8.71 -4.08
C ILE A 160 -15.39 8.10 -5.28
N LYS A 161 -15.65 6.85 -5.61
CA LYS A 161 -15.02 6.15 -6.73
C LYS A 161 -15.48 6.66 -8.11
N PHE A 162 -16.55 7.42 -8.17
CA PHE A 162 -16.99 8.11 -9.39
C PHE A 162 -16.40 9.52 -9.51
N GLU A 163 -15.78 10.04 -8.45
CA GLU A 163 -15.14 11.35 -8.40
C GLU A 163 -13.61 11.28 -8.57
N ASP A 164 -12.99 10.16 -8.18
CA ASP A 164 -11.54 9.98 -8.10
C ASP A 164 -10.87 9.46 -9.38
N GLY A 165 -11.62 9.35 -10.48
CA GLY A 165 -11.16 8.78 -11.75
C GLY A 165 -11.59 7.33 -11.98
N GLY A 166 -12.21 6.67 -11.00
CA GLY A 166 -12.98 5.43 -11.20
C GLY A 166 -12.17 4.15 -11.36
N ASN A 167 -10.93 4.08 -10.88
CA ASN A 167 -10.18 2.83 -10.90
C ASN A 167 -10.70 1.84 -9.83
N PRO A 168 -11.40 0.75 -10.21
CA PRO A 168 -12.03 -0.16 -9.25
C PRO A 168 -11.04 -1.07 -8.52
N TYR A 169 -9.84 -1.22 -9.05
CA TYR A 169 -8.82 -2.08 -8.46
C TYR A 169 -8.15 -1.42 -7.24
N GLY A 170 -8.04 -0.08 -7.25
CA GLY A 170 -7.44 0.70 -6.17
C GLY A 170 -7.35 2.18 -6.55
N TYR A 171 -7.16 3.05 -5.57
CA TYR A 171 -6.91 4.45 -5.87
C TYR A 171 -5.65 4.60 -6.74
N SER A 172 -5.75 5.44 -7.76
CA SER A 172 -4.63 5.75 -8.63
C SER A 172 -4.64 7.23 -9.01
N CYS A 173 -3.46 7.83 -9.13
CA CYS A 173 -3.32 9.24 -9.42
C CYS A 173 -2.11 9.55 -10.32
N THR A 174 -2.07 10.76 -10.84
CA THR A 174 -0.86 11.35 -11.44
C THR A 174 0.01 11.99 -10.34
N PRO A 175 1.29 12.29 -10.62
CA PRO A 175 2.19 12.89 -9.62
C PRO A 175 1.66 14.22 -9.08
N GLY A 176 1.97 14.47 -7.81
CA GLY A 176 1.61 15.69 -7.11
C GLY A 176 1.13 15.43 -5.68
N GLU A 177 0.68 16.49 -5.04
CA GLU A 177 0.04 16.40 -3.73
C GLU A 177 -1.32 15.70 -3.83
N LEU A 178 -1.65 14.95 -2.79
CA LEU A 178 -2.91 14.24 -2.70
C LEU A 178 -4.06 15.24 -2.55
N SER A 179 -4.95 15.30 -3.54
CA SER A 179 -6.13 16.16 -3.52
C SER A 179 -7.11 15.76 -2.42
N ASP A 180 -8.05 16.61 -2.08
CA ASP A 180 -9.11 16.29 -1.10
C ASP A 180 -9.98 15.11 -1.54
N ILE A 181 -10.26 14.98 -2.84
CA ILE A 181 -10.93 13.80 -3.42
C ILE A 181 -10.04 12.57 -3.23
N GLY A 182 -8.75 12.67 -3.54
CA GLY A 182 -7.78 11.61 -3.33
C GLY A 182 -7.70 11.16 -1.87
N LYS A 183 -7.65 12.09 -0.92
CA LYS A 183 -7.68 11.79 0.52
C LYS A 183 -8.92 10.99 0.91
N LYS A 184 -10.10 11.42 0.46
CA LYS A 184 -11.36 10.70 0.73
C LYS A 184 -11.35 9.29 0.14
N SER A 185 -10.87 9.13 -1.09
CA SER A 185 -10.79 7.83 -1.74
C SER A 185 -9.80 6.88 -1.05
N VAL A 186 -8.62 7.36 -0.68
CA VAL A 186 -7.62 6.59 0.07
C VAL A 186 -8.16 6.22 1.45
N ALA A 187 -8.81 7.15 2.15
CA ALA A 187 -9.43 6.89 3.45
C ALA A 187 -10.49 5.79 3.34
N PHE A 188 -11.42 5.91 2.39
CA PHE A 188 -12.41 4.88 2.13
C PHE A 188 -11.78 3.49 1.88
N GLN A 189 -10.73 3.43 1.05
CA GLN A 189 -10.05 2.18 0.73
C GLN A 189 -9.36 1.57 1.98
N ALA A 190 -8.72 2.39 2.82
CA ALA A 190 -8.09 1.96 4.07
C ALA A 190 -9.12 1.49 5.11
N GLU A 191 -10.20 2.24 5.31
CA GLU A 191 -11.31 1.85 6.19
C GLU A 191 -11.95 0.53 5.75
N ARG A 192 -12.13 0.35 4.44
CA ARG A 192 -12.65 -0.89 3.87
C ARG A 192 -11.71 -2.05 4.15
N LEU A 193 -10.39 -1.89 3.99
CA LEU A 193 -9.39 -2.90 4.34
C LEU A 193 -9.54 -3.29 5.82
N VAL A 194 -9.51 -2.31 6.74
CA VAL A 194 -9.67 -2.56 8.19
C VAL A 194 -10.96 -3.29 8.50
N LYS A 195 -12.08 -2.89 7.90
CA LYS A 195 -13.39 -3.52 8.07
C LYS A 195 -13.38 -5.01 7.70
N PHE A 196 -12.78 -5.36 6.55
CA PHE A 196 -12.74 -6.75 6.10
C PHE A 196 -11.70 -7.57 6.86
N THR A 197 -10.57 -6.97 7.25
CA THR A 197 -9.61 -7.61 8.16
C THR A 197 -10.30 -8.02 9.47
N LYS A 198 -11.01 -7.08 10.11
CA LYS A 198 -11.80 -7.38 11.33
C LYS A 198 -12.77 -8.54 11.16
N LYS A 199 -13.46 -8.61 10.01
CA LYS A 199 -14.43 -9.68 9.75
C LYS A 199 -13.80 -11.06 9.60
N LEU A 200 -12.54 -11.12 9.15
CA LEU A 200 -11.82 -12.39 9.00
C LEU A 200 -11.17 -12.85 10.31
N MET A 201 -10.95 -11.94 11.24
CA MET A 201 -10.39 -12.26 12.56
C MET A 201 -11.45 -12.84 13.52
N GLY A 202 -12.75 -12.79 13.18
CA GLY A 202 -13.88 -13.28 13.99
C GLY A 202 -14.65 -12.12 14.58
#